data_d7a9aae60423fe273cf169e9cdf8970d
#
_entry.id   d7a9aae60423fe273cf169e9cdf8970d
#
_cell.length_a   1.000
_cell.length_b   1.000
_cell.length_c   1.000
_cell.angle_alpha   90.00
_cell.angle_beta   90.00
_cell.angle_gamma   90.00
#
_symmetry.space_group_name_H-M   'P 1'
#
loop_
_entity.id
_entity.type
_entity.pdbx_description
1 polymer ?
#
loop_
_entity_poly.entity_id
_entity_poly.type
_entity_poly.pdbx_seq_one_letter_code
_entity_poly.pdbx_strand_id
1 'polypeptide(L)'
;MENILLYTDDNIIGQSIHDYMVDNEKNITTLNFQDMVKGVITPSTTTVIINTIHKDISAATTVALLNTLRKRLTHCALLVLIVKSDLSRLFRELLYIDNILILNEKSSLSDFSAIINRPLTADGCQRLCTRRKLTARELQVLELIIACNNNKRIALLLDIDHKTVHSHKVHIMKKLGMNNSRIMNKRIVNMYRC
;
A
#
# COMPACT_ATOMS: atom_id res chain seq x y z
N MET A 1 16.97 17.25 -11.73
CA MET A 1 15.55 17.11 -12.12
C MET A 1 14.98 15.89 -11.41
N GLU A 2 13.82 16.02 -10.80
CA GLU A 2 13.12 14.89 -10.19
C GLU A 2 12.47 14.06 -11.30
N ASN A 3 12.77 12.75 -11.32
CA ASN A 3 12.17 11.83 -12.26
C ASN A 3 11.06 11.04 -11.54
N ILE A 4 9.85 11.25 -11.96
CA ILE A 4 8.66 10.65 -11.36
C ILE A 4 8.17 9.51 -12.24
N LEU A 5 7.91 8.37 -11.62
CA LEU A 5 7.31 7.22 -12.28
C LEU A 5 5.89 7.02 -11.75
N LEU A 6 4.90 7.11 -12.61
CA LEU A 6 3.49 6.92 -12.27
C LEU A 6 3.00 5.58 -12.81
N TYR A 7 2.65 4.65 -11.93
CA TYR A 7 1.92 3.44 -12.29
C TYR A 7 0.41 3.66 -12.13
N THR A 8 -0.29 3.62 -13.22
CA THR A 8 -1.74 3.75 -13.25
C THR A 8 -2.29 3.08 -14.49
N ASP A 9 -3.50 2.56 -14.40
CA ASP A 9 -4.26 2.27 -15.60
C ASP A 9 -5.02 3.52 -16.01
N ASP A 10 -5.48 3.54 -17.24
CA ASP A 10 -6.10 4.70 -17.87
C ASP A 10 -7.41 5.08 -17.16
N ASN A 11 -7.31 5.95 -16.15
CA ASN A 11 -8.44 6.46 -15.41
C ASN A 11 -8.28 7.97 -15.12
N ILE A 12 -9.39 8.62 -14.77
CA ILE A 12 -9.45 10.07 -14.52
C ILE A 12 -8.42 10.51 -13.46
N ILE A 13 -8.21 9.72 -12.41
CA ILE A 13 -7.25 10.06 -11.33
C ILE A 13 -5.82 10.01 -11.86
N GLY A 14 -5.48 8.95 -12.59
CA GLY A 14 -4.16 8.80 -13.19
C GLY A 14 -3.83 9.93 -14.15
N GLN A 15 -4.78 10.27 -15.03
CA GLN A 15 -4.62 11.37 -15.96
C GLN A 15 -4.48 12.71 -15.24
N SER A 16 -5.31 12.99 -14.23
CA SER A 16 -5.23 14.24 -13.45
C SER A 16 -3.89 14.38 -12.72
N ILE A 17 -3.32 13.28 -12.22
CA ILE A 17 -1.99 13.29 -11.60
C ILE A 17 -0.92 13.59 -12.65
N HIS A 18 -1.00 12.95 -13.81
CA HIS A 18 -0.07 13.20 -14.92
C HIS A 18 -0.08 14.67 -15.33
N ASP A 19 -1.26 15.21 -15.62
CA ASP A 19 -1.42 16.59 -16.08
C ASP A 19 -0.93 17.58 -15.01
N TYR A 20 -1.27 17.35 -13.75
CA TYR A 20 -0.76 18.17 -12.65
C TYR A 20 0.77 18.17 -12.57
N MET A 21 1.42 17.02 -12.79
CA MET A 21 2.89 16.93 -12.79
C MET A 21 3.52 17.69 -13.96
N VAL A 22 2.92 17.55 -15.15
CA VAL A 22 3.38 18.26 -16.36
C VAL A 22 3.24 19.77 -16.17
N ASP A 23 2.12 20.25 -15.64
CA ASP A 23 1.87 21.66 -15.35
C ASP A 23 2.85 22.25 -14.32
N ASN A 24 3.40 21.40 -13.44
CA ASN A 24 4.43 21.78 -12.46
C ASN A 24 5.87 21.49 -12.94
N GLU A 25 6.07 21.34 -14.23
CA GLU A 25 7.41 21.14 -14.85
C GLU A 25 8.18 19.92 -14.31
N LYS A 26 7.46 18.88 -13.86
CA LYS A 26 8.07 17.64 -13.38
C LYS A 26 8.25 16.65 -14.54
N ASN A 27 9.37 15.96 -14.54
CA ASN A 27 9.60 14.88 -15.50
C ASN A 27 8.86 13.61 -15.05
N ILE A 28 7.75 13.29 -15.70
CA ILE A 28 6.91 12.15 -15.36
C ILE A 28 6.84 11.13 -16.50
N THR A 29 6.97 9.86 -16.14
CA THR A 29 6.72 8.72 -17.04
C THR A 29 5.55 7.92 -16.50
N THR A 30 4.51 7.76 -17.32
CA THR A 30 3.33 6.96 -16.96
C THR A 30 3.44 5.56 -17.55
N LEU A 31 3.22 4.55 -16.71
CA LEU A 31 3.26 3.14 -17.04
C LEU A 31 1.99 2.45 -16.52
N ASN A 32 1.62 1.35 -17.16
CA ASN A 32 0.51 0.52 -16.69
C ASN A 32 0.95 -0.46 -15.58
N PHE A 33 -0.01 -1.11 -14.93
CA PHE A 33 0.29 -2.09 -13.87
C PHE A 33 1.00 -3.35 -14.37
N GLN A 34 0.86 -3.72 -15.64
CA GLN A 34 1.61 -4.86 -16.20
C GLN A 34 3.10 -4.56 -16.25
N ASP A 35 3.49 -3.31 -16.51
CA ASP A 35 4.89 -2.90 -16.48
C ASP A 35 5.46 -2.87 -15.06
N MET A 36 4.61 -2.60 -14.06
CA MET A 36 4.97 -2.73 -12.66
C MET A 36 5.36 -4.18 -12.30
N VAL A 37 4.60 -5.17 -12.80
CA VAL A 37 4.93 -6.60 -12.63
C VAL A 37 6.30 -6.93 -13.23
N LYS A 38 6.61 -6.37 -14.41
CA LYS A 38 7.92 -6.52 -15.05
C LYS A 38 9.04 -5.79 -14.31
N GLY A 39 8.68 -4.91 -13.35
CA GLY A 39 9.61 -4.18 -12.50
C GLY A 39 10.41 -3.12 -13.27
N VAL A 40 9.77 -2.43 -14.17
CA VAL A 40 10.37 -1.32 -14.90
C VAL A 40 10.57 -0.13 -13.94
N ILE A 41 11.78 0.01 -13.44
CA ILE A 41 12.22 1.16 -12.64
C ILE A 41 13.53 1.65 -13.24
N THR A 42 13.60 2.93 -13.54
CA THR A 42 14.86 3.54 -14.01
C THR A 42 15.76 3.87 -12.82
N PRO A 43 17.09 3.76 -12.93
CA PRO A 43 18.00 4.09 -11.83
C PRO A 43 17.92 5.56 -11.38
N SER A 44 17.42 6.45 -12.24
CA SER A 44 17.24 7.88 -11.96
C SER A 44 15.89 8.21 -11.32
N THR A 45 15.03 7.24 -11.06
CA THR A 45 13.70 7.47 -10.46
C THR A 45 13.84 7.94 -9.03
N THR A 46 13.33 9.12 -8.72
CA THR A 46 13.35 9.72 -7.38
C THR A 46 12.02 9.53 -6.65
N THR A 47 10.92 9.47 -7.38
CA THR A 47 9.58 9.29 -6.83
C THR A 47 8.79 8.27 -7.65
N VAL A 48 8.15 7.34 -6.98
CA VAL A 48 7.26 6.36 -7.59
C VAL A 48 5.86 6.57 -7.04
N ILE A 49 4.91 6.86 -7.91
CA ILE A 49 3.50 7.02 -7.58
C ILE A 49 2.75 5.80 -8.10
N ILE A 50 1.97 5.16 -7.25
CA ILE A 50 1.17 3.99 -7.60
C ILE A 50 -0.28 4.28 -7.28
N ASN A 51 -1.10 4.40 -8.32
CA ASN A 51 -2.54 4.59 -8.19
C ASN A 51 -3.25 3.23 -8.23
N THR A 52 -3.69 2.74 -7.07
CA THR A 52 -4.37 1.45 -6.95
C THR A 52 -5.90 1.56 -6.85
N ILE A 53 -6.47 2.72 -7.14
CA ILE A 53 -7.94 2.90 -7.17
C ILE A 53 -8.54 2.22 -8.43
N HIS A 54 -7.95 1.18 -8.85
CA HIS A 54 -8.29 0.41 -10.04
C HIS A 54 -9.20 -0.76 -9.66
N LYS A 55 -10.19 -1.06 -10.52
CA LYS A 55 -11.17 -2.11 -10.22
C LYS A 55 -10.60 -3.53 -10.30
N ASP A 56 -9.56 -3.72 -11.08
CA ASP A 56 -9.09 -5.04 -11.49
C ASP A 56 -7.87 -5.56 -10.71
N ILE A 57 -7.34 -4.77 -9.77
CA ILE A 57 -6.19 -5.18 -8.96
C ILE A 57 -6.62 -5.39 -7.50
N SER A 58 -6.47 -6.61 -7.01
CA SER A 58 -6.74 -6.91 -5.61
C SER A 58 -5.70 -6.26 -4.69
N ALA A 59 -6.11 -5.95 -3.46
CA ALA A 59 -5.19 -5.43 -2.45
C ALA A 59 -4.03 -6.39 -2.19
N ALA A 60 -4.26 -7.70 -2.22
CA ALA A 60 -3.23 -8.72 -2.07
C ALA A 60 -2.21 -8.69 -3.19
N THR A 61 -2.68 -8.56 -4.44
CA THR A 61 -1.81 -8.41 -5.61
C THR A 61 -0.96 -7.14 -5.49
N THR A 62 -1.58 -6.02 -5.09
CA THR A 62 -0.88 -4.75 -4.87
C THR A 62 0.22 -4.90 -3.82
N VAL A 63 -0.08 -5.51 -2.67
CA VAL A 63 0.92 -5.75 -1.61
C VAL A 63 2.06 -6.65 -2.09
N ALA A 64 1.75 -7.72 -2.81
CA ALA A 64 2.77 -8.63 -3.36
C ALA A 64 3.69 -7.89 -4.35
N LEU A 65 3.12 -7.07 -5.24
CA LEU A 65 3.88 -6.25 -6.19
C LEU A 65 4.76 -5.22 -5.48
N LEU A 66 4.23 -4.52 -4.49
CA LEU A 66 4.99 -3.54 -3.72
C LEU A 66 6.14 -4.17 -2.95
N ASN A 67 5.95 -5.34 -2.35
CA ASN A 67 7.02 -6.09 -1.71
C ASN A 67 8.10 -6.55 -2.71
N THR A 68 7.73 -6.84 -3.94
CA THR A 68 8.68 -7.16 -5.02
C THR A 68 9.46 -5.91 -5.46
N LEU A 69 8.78 -4.78 -5.62
CA LEU A 69 9.39 -3.49 -5.95
C LEU A 69 10.35 -2.99 -4.87
N ARG A 70 10.05 -3.26 -3.59
CA ARG A 70 10.89 -2.87 -2.44
C ARG A 70 12.36 -3.27 -2.64
N LYS A 71 12.62 -4.44 -3.21
CA LYS A 71 13.99 -4.92 -3.46
C LYS A 71 14.72 -4.15 -4.54
N ARG A 72 14.00 -3.38 -5.34
CA ARG A 72 14.51 -2.64 -6.51
C ARG A 72 14.53 -1.13 -6.29
N LEU A 73 13.72 -0.62 -5.37
CA LEU A 73 13.71 0.78 -4.98
C LEU A 73 14.97 1.09 -4.19
N THR A 74 15.68 2.12 -4.59
CA THR A 74 16.79 2.66 -3.81
C THR A 74 16.26 3.23 -2.50
N HIS A 75 17.06 3.25 -1.44
CA HIS A 75 16.68 3.76 -0.12
C HIS A 75 16.24 5.23 -0.13
N CYS A 76 16.51 5.96 -1.19
CA CYS A 76 16.20 7.38 -1.33
C CYS A 76 14.94 7.66 -2.16
N ALA A 77 14.30 6.66 -2.76
CA ALA A 77 13.10 6.89 -3.56
C ALA A 77 11.87 7.06 -2.67
N LEU A 78 11.09 8.12 -2.94
CA LEU A 78 9.77 8.32 -2.32
C LEU A 78 8.75 7.42 -3.02
N LEU A 79 8.03 6.64 -2.24
CA LEU A 79 6.89 5.87 -2.75
C LEU A 79 5.58 6.52 -2.29
N VAL A 80 4.74 6.92 -3.23
CA VAL A 80 3.39 7.44 -2.99
C VAL A 80 2.39 6.41 -3.46
N LEU A 81 1.60 5.88 -2.54
CA LEU A 81 0.55 4.91 -2.82
C LEU A 81 -0.82 5.57 -2.68
N ILE A 82 -1.61 5.57 -3.75
CA ILE A 82 -2.97 6.09 -3.76
C ILE A 82 -3.95 4.93 -3.73
N VAL A 83 -4.75 4.85 -2.68
CA VAL A 83 -5.63 3.72 -2.39
C VAL A 83 -7.03 4.21 -1.99
N LYS A 84 -8.00 3.32 -2.02
CA LYS A 84 -9.32 3.61 -1.44
C LYS A 84 -9.19 3.89 0.07
N SER A 85 -9.95 4.86 0.58
CA SER A 85 -9.85 5.35 1.96
C SER A 85 -10.06 4.27 3.02
N ASP A 86 -10.92 3.31 2.77
CA ASP A 86 -11.17 2.17 3.66
C ASP A 86 -9.98 1.20 3.74
N LEU A 87 -9.13 1.16 2.71
CA LEU A 87 -7.95 0.32 2.61
C LEU A 87 -6.67 1.01 3.07
N SER A 88 -6.64 2.35 3.12
CA SER A 88 -5.41 3.13 3.39
C SER A 88 -4.72 2.70 4.69
N ARG A 89 -5.49 2.42 5.75
CA ARG A 89 -4.94 1.97 7.03
C ARG A 89 -4.37 0.57 6.94
N LEU A 90 -5.03 -0.33 6.22
CA LEU A 90 -4.56 -1.69 6.02
C LEU A 90 -3.25 -1.71 5.23
N PHE A 91 -3.15 -0.93 4.18
CA PHE A 91 -1.91 -0.83 3.40
C PHE A 91 -0.74 -0.31 4.24
N ARG A 92 -0.97 0.68 5.12
CA ARG A 92 0.06 1.17 6.05
C ARG A 92 0.59 0.09 6.99
N GLU A 93 -0.25 -0.87 7.37
CA GLU A 93 0.16 -1.97 8.23
C GLU A 93 0.79 -3.15 7.46
N LEU A 94 0.38 -3.35 6.20
CA LEU A 94 0.87 -4.45 5.36
C LEU A 94 2.19 -4.15 4.65
N LEU A 95 2.49 -2.88 4.42
CA LEU A 95 3.68 -2.50 3.66
C LEU A 95 4.90 -2.34 4.57
N TYR A 96 5.98 -3.03 4.22
CA TYR A 96 7.29 -2.98 4.89
C TYR A 96 8.27 -2.04 4.17
N ILE A 97 7.78 -0.99 3.55
CA ILE A 97 8.61 -0.08 2.79
C ILE A 97 8.84 1.16 3.65
N ASP A 98 10.10 1.46 3.96
CA ASP A 98 10.48 2.75 4.48
C ASP A 98 10.23 3.79 3.38
N ASN A 99 9.90 5.02 3.74
CA ASN A 99 9.59 6.12 2.80
C ASN A 99 8.31 5.90 1.95
N ILE A 100 7.28 5.27 2.52
CA ILE A 100 5.98 5.20 1.87
C ILE A 100 5.02 6.26 2.41
N LEU A 101 4.39 7.00 1.50
CA LEU A 101 3.27 7.89 1.78
C LEU A 101 1.99 7.31 1.18
N ILE A 102 0.93 7.27 1.97
CA ILE A 102 -0.34 6.70 1.54
C ILE A 102 -1.39 7.80 1.50
N LEU A 103 -1.84 8.10 0.30
CA LEU A 103 -2.97 8.95 0.00
C LEU A 103 -4.23 8.11 -0.28
N ASN A 104 -5.35 8.75 -0.34
CA ASN A 104 -6.61 8.12 -0.74
C ASN A 104 -7.39 9.04 -1.68
N GLU A 105 -8.48 8.54 -2.23
CA GLU A 105 -9.33 9.26 -3.18
C GLU A 105 -9.97 10.54 -2.61
N LYS A 106 -9.89 10.73 -1.28
CA LYS A 106 -10.39 11.93 -0.59
C LYS A 106 -9.28 12.93 -0.28
N SER A 107 -8.03 12.57 -0.55
CA SER A 107 -6.89 13.48 -0.35
C SER A 107 -7.00 14.65 -1.32
N SER A 108 -6.73 15.84 -0.81
CA SER A 108 -6.80 17.06 -1.60
C SER A 108 -5.58 17.22 -2.52
N LEU A 109 -5.69 18.05 -3.52
CA LEU A 109 -4.57 18.43 -4.37
C LEU A 109 -3.45 19.10 -3.57
N SER A 110 -3.80 19.85 -2.51
CA SER A 110 -2.81 20.44 -1.60
C SER A 110 -2.03 19.40 -0.80
N ASP A 111 -2.69 18.31 -0.37
CA ASP A 111 -2.00 17.20 0.30
C ASP A 111 -1.01 16.52 -0.66
N PHE A 112 -1.42 16.33 -1.91
CA PHE A 112 -0.59 15.77 -2.96
C PHE A 112 0.59 16.68 -3.29
N SER A 113 0.34 17.97 -3.49
CA SER A 113 1.37 18.99 -3.74
C SER A 113 2.39 19.07 -2.60
N ALA A 114 1.93 19.07 -1.36
CA ALA A 114 2.79 19.10 -0.17
C ALA A 114 3.73 17.89 -0.09
N ILE A 115 3.30 16.74 -0.61
CA ILE A 115 4.11 15.52 -0.66
C ILE A 115 5.19 15.62 -1.74
N ILE A 116 4.80 16.02 -2.95
CA ILE A 116 5.69 16.06 -4.12
C ILE A 116 6.76 17.15 -4.01
N ASN A 117 6.41 18.28 -3.39
CA ASN A 117 7.35 19.40 -3.22
C ASN A 117 8.18 19.31 -1.93
N ARG A 118 8.08 18.20 -1.20
CA ARG A 118 8.82 18.02 0.05
C ARG A 118 10.28 17.64 -0.26
N PRO A 119 11.27 18.33 0.32
CA PRO A 119 12.64 17.85 0.23
C PRO A 119 12.73 16.47 0.86
N LEU A 120 13.34 15.52 0.14
CA LEU A 120 13.58 14.14 0.60
C LEU A 120 14.62 14.16 1.74
N THR A 121 14.23 14.60 2.92
CA THR A 121 15.06 14.46 4.11
C THR A 121 14.64 13.19 4.84
N ALA A 122 15.63 12.37 5.18
CA ALA A 122 15.42 11.08 5.87
C ALA A 122 14.57 11.22 7.18
N ASP A 123 14.59 12.37 7.83
CA ASP A 123 13.82 12.66 9.03
C ASP A 123 12.30 12.88 8.81
N GLY A 124 11.90 13.29 7.63
CA GLY A 124 10.48 13.59 7.33
C GLY A 124 9.59 12.35 7.28
N CYS A 125 10.13 11.20 6.90
CA CYS A 125 9.39 9.95 6.78
C CYS A 125 9.16 9.22 8.11
N GLN A 126 10.05 9.36 9.09
CA GLN A 126 9.94 8.68 10.37
C GLN A 126 8.74 9.13 11.21
N ARG A 127 8.26 10.37 11.06
CA ARG A 127 7.14 10.90 11.86
C ARG A 127 5.77 10.30 11.52
N LEU A 128 5.58 9.72 10.34
CA LEU A 128 4.33 9.06 9.95
C LEU A 128 4.26 7.59 10.38
N CYS A 129 5.37 7.00 10.78
CA CYS A 129 5.51 5.58 11.14
C CYS A 129 5.25 5.26 12.63
N THR A 130 4.80 6.18 13.47
CA THR A 130 4.68 5.99 14.94
C THR A 130 3.47 5.17 15.39
N ARG A 131 2.67 4.60 14.50
CA ARG A 131 1.58 3.71 14.89
C ARG A 131 2.09 2.27 15.05
N ARG A 132 1.58 1.58 16.08
CA ARG A 132 1.90 0.18 16.38
C ARG A 132 1.73 -0.69 15.14
N LYS A 133 2.85 -1.04 14.49
CA LYS A 133 2.89 -1.94 13.33
C LYS A 133 2.42 -3.34 13.75
N LEU A 134 1.81 -4.07 12.82
CA LEU A 134 1.55 -5.49 13.03
C LEU A 134 2.89 -6.22 13.20
N THR A 135 2.93 -7.20 14.09
CA THR A 135 4.10 -8.08 14.20
C THR A 135 4.18 -9.01 12.98
N ALA A 136 5.34 -9.58 12.72
CA ALA A 136 5.51 -10.55 11.63
C ALA A 136 4.48 -11.70 11.73
N ARG A 137 4.19 -12.17 12.94
CA ARG A 137 3.20 -13.23 13.19
C ARG A 137 1.77 -12.78 12.91
N GLU A 138 1.42 -11.58 13.33
CA GLU A 138 0.10 -10.98 13.03
C GLU A 138 -0.10 -10.79 11.53
N LEU A 139 0.94 -10.42 10.80
CA LEU A 139 0.89 -10.30 9.35
C LEU A 139 0.70 -11.65 8.67
N GLN A 140 1.44 -12.69 9.08
CA GLN A 140 1.22 -14.05 8.58
C GLN A 140 -0.22 -14.51 8.80
N VAL A 141 -0.76 -14.28 10.00
CA VAL A 141 -2.15 -14.60 10.30
C VAL A 141 -3.10 -13.80 9.43
N LEU A 142 -2.86 -12.50 9.23
CA LEU A 142 -3.68 -11.64 8.38
C LEU A 142 -3.64 -12.09 6.92
N GLU A 143 -2.48 -12.41 6.37
CA GLU A 143 -2.33 -12.95 5.01
C GLU A 143 -3.16 -14.23 4.81
N LEU A 144 -3.13 -15.13 5.79
CA LEU A 144 -3.91 -16.36 5.72
C LEU A 144 -5.43 -16.12 5.89
N ILE A 145 -5.85 -15.13 6.70
CA ILE A 145 -7.26 -14.70 6.77
C ILE A 145 -7.69 -14.15 5.41
N ILE A 146 -6.86 -13.34 4.81
CA ILE A 146 -7.04 -12.77 3.49
C ILE A 146 -7.19 -13.89 2.43
N ALA A 147 -6.38 -14.91 2.47
CA ALA A 147 -6.51 -16.10 1.62
C ALA A 147 -7.72 -16.98 1.94
N CYS A 148 -8.75 -16.41 2.61
CA CYS A 148 -10.02 -17.08 2.97
C CYS A 148 -9.87 -18.36 3.81
N ASN A 149 -8.79 -18.48 4.60
CA ASN A 149 -8.61 -19.60 5.50
C ASN A 149 -9.40 -19.41 6.80
N ASN A 150 -10.03 -20.48 7.26
CA ASN A 150 -10.65 -20.47 8.58
C ASN A 150 -9.60 -20.65 9.70
N ASN A 151 -9.96 -20.33 10.94
CA ASN A 151 -9.05 -20.38 12.08
C ASN A 151 -8.37 -21.74 12.26
N LYS A 152 -9.08 -22.86 11.99
CA LYS A 152 -8.51 -24.22 12.11
C LYS A 152 -7.41 -24.45 11.07
N ARG A 153 -7.65 -24.04 9.83
CA ARG A 153 -6.67 -24.18 8.75
C ARG A 153 -5.45 -23.28 8.96
N ILE A 154 -5.66 -22.05 9.46
CA ILE A 154 -4.57 -21.15 9.84
C ILE A 154 -3.73 -21.76 10.95
N ALA A 155 -4.35 -22.35 11.97
CA ALA A 155 -3.70 -23.04 13.07
C ALA A 155 -2.77 -24.14 12.57
N LEU A 156 -3.27 -25.00 11.67
CA LEU A 156 -2.49 -26.06 11.03
C LEU A 156 -1.33 -25.52 10.20
N LEU A 157 -1.56 -24.49 9.36
CA LEU A 157 -0.54 -23.91 8.48
C LEU A 157 0.59 -23.22 9.27
N LEU A 158 0.29 -22.69 10.43
CA LEU A 158 1.24 -21.96 11.26
C LEU A 158 1.78 -22.76 12.45
N ASP A 159 1.35 -24.02 12.60
CA ASP A 159 1.69 -24.90 13.72
C ASP A 159 1.45 -24.24 15.10
N ILE A 160 0.23 -23.73 15.30
CA ILE A 160 -0.22 -23.10 16.54
C ILE A 160 -1.65 -23.52 16.91
N ASP A 161 -2.01 -23.31 18.16
CA ASP A 161 -3.40 -23.57 18.59
C ASP A 161 -4.38 -22.58 17.97
N HIS A 162 -5.61 -23.06 17.70
CA HIS A 162 -6.66 -22.22 17.11
C HIS A 162 -7.09 -21.03 18.01
N LYS A 163 -6.90 -21.17 19.35
CA LYS A 163 -7.12 -20.06 20.30
C LYS A 163 -6.05 -18.97 20.12
N THR A 164 -4.81 -19.37 19.82
CA THR A 164 -3.72 -18.45 19.51
C THR A 164 -4.00 -17.68 18.23
N VAL A 165 -4.53 -18.33 17.19
CA VAL A 165 -5.01 -17.66 15.97
C VAL A 165 -6.08 -16.63 16.30
N HIS A 166 -7.05 -17.00 17.16
CA HIS A 166 -8.09 -16.07 17.61
C HIS A 166 -7.52 -14.85 18.33
N SER A 167 -6.55 -15.05 19.22
CA SER A 167 -5.87 -13.97 19.94
C SER A 167 -5.15 -13.01 18.98
N HIS A 168 -4.41 -13.55 18.00
CA HIS A 168 -3.78 -12.73 16.95
C HIS A 168 -4.83 -11.94 16.16
N LYS A 169 -5.95 -12.56 15.79
CA LYS A 169 -7.05 -11.90 15.10
C LYS A 169 -7.62 -10.71 15.89
N VAL A 170 -7.81 -10.88 17.21
CA VAL A 170 -8.25 -9.78 18.11
C VAL A 170 -7.22 -8.66 18.17
N HIS A 171 -5.93 -8.98 18.26
CA HIS A 171 -4.87 -7.98 18.26
C HIS A 171 -4.78 -7.22 16.93
N ILE A 172 -4.88 -7.93 15.80
CA ILE A 172 -4.95 -7.34 14.47
C ILE A 172 -6.12 -6.36 14.39
N MET A 173 -7.33 -6.78 14.80
CA MET A 173 -8.51 -5.93 14.80
C MET A 173 -8.30 -4.66 15.63
N LYS A 174 -7.74 -4.76 16.85
CA LYS A 174 -7.43 -3.61 17.69
C LYS A 174 -6.44 -2.66 17.01
N LYS A 175 -5.37 -3.19 16.42
CA LYS A 175 -4.35 -2.38 15.72
C LYS A 175 -4.90 -1.71 14.47
N LEU A 176 -5.77 -2.39 13.73
CA LEU A 176 -6.43 -1.85 12.53
C LEU A 176 -7.69 -1.01 12.85
N GLY A 177 -8.05 -0.86 14.13
CA GLY A 177 -9.23 -0.09 14.58
C GLY A 177 -10.54 -0.67 14.07
N MET A 178 -10.63 -1.98 14.00
CA MET A 178 -11.84 -2.71 13.64
C MET A 178 -12.55 -3.18 14.90
N ASN A 179 -13.82 -2.84 15.04
CA ASN A 179 -14.55 -3.09 16.29
C ASN A 179 -15.08 -4.52 16.43
N ASN A 180 -15.18 -5.25 15.33
CA ASN A 180 -15.62 -6.65 15.36
C ASN A 180 -15.15 -7.44 14.11
N SER A 181 -15.21 -8.77 14.21
CA SER A 181 -14.79 -9.68 13.15
C SER A 181 -15.65 -9.61 11.88
N ARG A 182 -16.91 -9.16 11.97
CA ARG A 182 -17.77 -8.98 10.77
C ARG A 182 -17.24 -7.83 9.92
N ILE A 183 -16.87 -6.71 10.56
CA ILE A 183 -16.25 -5.54 9.87
C ILE A 183 -14.94 -5.97 9.24
N MET A 184 -14.10 -6.70 9.97
CA MET A 184 -12.84 -7.22 9.43
C MET A 184 -13.09 -8.13 8.22
N ASN A 185 -13.99 -9.10 8.34
CA ASN A 185 -14.29 -10.01 7.24
C ASN A 185 -14.89 -9.26 6.03
N LYS A 186 -15.80 -8.29 6.25
CA LYS A 186 -16.38 -7.49 5.18
C LYS A 186 -15.31 -6.68 4.45
N ARG A 187 -14.40 -6.03 5.18
CA ARG A 187 -13.29 -5.27 4.59
C ARG A 187 -12.35 -6.19 3.83
N ILE A 188 -12.01 -7.35 4.41
CA ILE A 188 -11.17 -8.36 3.74
C ILE A 188 -11.86 -8.90 2.49
N VAL A 189 -13.14 -9.27 2.57
CA VAL A 189 -13.90 -9.79 1.41
C VAL A 189 -14.00 -8.73 0.30
N ASN A 190 -14.20 -7.47 0.64
CA ASN A 190 -14.21 -6.38 -0.35
C ASN A 190 -12.85 -6.16 -1.02
N MET A 191 -11.74 -6.59 -0.40
CA MET A 191 -10.41 -6.60 -1.02
C MET A 191 -10.24 -7.68 -2.08
N TYR A 192 -11.06 -8.73 -2.03
CA TYR A 192 -10.94 -9.94 -2.87
C TYR A 192 -12.07 -10.13 -3.86
N ARG A 193 -13.16 -9.41 -3.72
CA ARG A 193 -14.21 -9.37 -4.73
C ARG A 193 -13.82 -8.36 -5.81
N CYS A 194 -13.03 -8.84 -6.75
CA CYS A 194 -13.10 -8.37 -8.11
C CYS A 194 -14.17 -9.17 -8.85
#